data_26a6fbd736e4fd0173057ea1446ba1b4
#
_entry.id   26a6fbd736e4fd0173057ea1446ba1b4
#
_cell.length_a   1.000
_cell.length_b   1.000
_cell.length_c   1.000
_cell.angle_alpha   90.00
_cell.angle_beta   90.00
_cell.angle_gamma   90.00
#
_symmetry.space_group_name_H-M   'P 1'
#
loop_
_entity.id
_entity.type
_entity.pdbx_description
1 polymer ?
#
loop_
_entity_poly.entity_id
_entity_poly.type
_entity_poly.pdbx_seq_one_letter_code
_entity_poly.pdbx_strand_id
1 'polypeptide(L)'
;AANGKYLLFAKGNSGKASGTLEVNIFATRYRNGNWGTPKALNLNDPNAYDGTPALNKEGNTLYFASNRTGGFGGADLYSAQLDRRGRWVDVRNLGPEINTPGNEMFPFISESGILYFSSDGQPGFGNLDVFKATRIGGSMIIENLGAPMNSSADDFGFYEYNLTRGFFSSNRPGGKGDDDIYTFVNDDPDLK
;
A
#
# COMPACT_ATOMS: atom_id res chain seq x y z
N ALA A 1 6.00 -2.95 10.96
CA ALA A 1 5.65 -1.79 11.80
C ALA A 1 6.92 -1.11 12.29
N ALA A 2 6.89 0.19 12.47
CA ALA A 2 8.05 1.02 12.80
C ALA A 2 8.85 0.58 14.05
N ASN A 3 8.25 -0.19 14.94
CA ASN A 3 8.92 -0.70 16.16
C ASN A 3 9.53 -2.12 16.00
N GLY A 4 9.52 -2.70 14.80
CA GLY A 4 10.03 -4.06 14.52
C GLY A 4 9.32 -5.22 15.24
N LYS A 5 8.24 -4.94 15.96
CA LYS A 5 7.54 -5.93 16.80
C LYS A 5 6.32 -6.57 16.13
N TYR A 6 5.89 -6.04 15.00
CA TYR A 6 4.75 -6.53 14.23
C TYR A 6 5.13 -6.65 12.77
N LEU A 7 4.69 -7.73 12.14
CA LEU A 7 4.70 -7.92 10.70
C LEU A 7 3.24 -8.06 10.24
N LEU A 8 2.85 -7.24 9.28
CA LEU A 8 1.60 -7.38 8.54
C LEU A 8 1.93 -7.87 7.14
N PHE A 9 1.11 -8.75 6.62
CA PHE A 9 1.28 -9.28 5.26
C PHE A 9 -0.06 -9.76 4.72
N ALA A 10 -0.20 -9.76 3.41
CA ALA A 10 -1.32 -10.35 2.72
C ALA A 10 -1.02 -11.82 2.40
N LYS A 11 -2.02 -12.67 2.53
CA LYS A 11 -1.92 -14.09 2.20
C LYS A 11 -3.19 -14.52 1.48
N GLY A 12 -3.03 -15.04 0.26
CA GLY A 12 -4.09 -15.67 -0.50
C GLY A 12 -4.53 -16.98 0.13
N ASN A 13 -5.73 -17.41 -0.20
CA ASN A 13 -6.23 -18.71 0.19
C ASN A 13 -5.35 -19.81 -0.37
N SER A 14 -4.89 -20.70 0.50
CA SER A 14 -4.00 -21.81 0.22
C SER A 14 -4.66 -22.81 -0.74
N GLY A 15 -4.57 -22.57 -2.07
CA GLY A 15 -4.69 -23.64 -3.07
C GLY A 15 -6.02 -24.41 -3.13
N LYS A 16 -7.10 -23.93 -2.54
CA LYS A 16 -8.41 -24.53 -2.76
C LYS A 16 -8.92 -24.11 -4.13
N ALA A 17 -9.06 -25.04 -5.01
CA ALA A 17 -9.57 -24.89 -6.38
C ALA A 17 -11.02 -24.39 -6.49
N SER A 18 -11.63 -23.94 -5.41
CA SER A 18 -12.99 -23.38 -5.35
C SER A 18 -12.95 -21.85 -5.24
N GLY A 19 -12.39 -21.21 -6.18
CA GLY A 19 -12.94 -20.09 -6.92
C GLY A 19 -13.09 -18.73 -6.29
N THR A 20 -12.78 -18.44 -5.03
CA THR A 20 -12.72 -17.06 -4.53
C THR A 20 -11.27 -16.68 -4.34
N LEU A 21 -10.83 -15.64 -5.05
CA LEU A 21 -9.52 -14.99 -4.89
C LEU A 21 -9.50 -14.20 -3.57
N GLU A 22 -9.80 -14.88 -2.48
CA GLU A 22 -9.75 -14.26 -1.16
C GLU A 22 -8.29 -14.11 -0.75
N VAL A 23 -7.83 -12.90 -0.73
CA VAL A 23 -6.59 -12.49 -0.07
C VAL A 23 -6.97 -11.80 1.21
N ASN A 24 -6.34 -12.17 2.32
CA ASN A 24 -6.60 -11.60 3.63
C ASN A 24 -5.33 -11.03 4.24
N ILE A 25 -5.47 -9.97 5.03
CA ILE A 25 -4.38 -9.39 5.79
C ILE A 25 -4.23 -10.13 7.12
N PHE A 26 -2.98 -10.53 7.39
CA PHE A 26 -2.57 -11.19 8.63
C PHE A 26 -1.58 -10.31 9.38
N ALA A 27 -1.56 -10.48 10.70
CA ALA A 27 -0.55 -9.91 11.56
C ALA A 27 0.11 -11.00 12.42
N THR A 28 1.40 -10.87 12.63
CA THR A 28 2.13 -11.63 13.65
C THR A 28 2.98 -10.70 14.50
N ARG A 29 3.28 -11.14 15.71
CA ARG A 29 4.03 -10.36 16.69
C ARG A 29 5.35 -11.04 17.03
N TYR A 30 6.43 -10.25 17.07
CA TYR A 30 7.73 -10.69 17.54
C TYR A 30 7.83 -10.59 19.06
N ARG A 31 8.14 -11.69 19.74
CA ARG A 31 8.36 -11.77 21.19
C ARG A 31 9.41 -12.81 21.51
N ASN A 32 10.31 -12.49 22.45
CA ASN A 32 11.34 -13.43 22.95
C ASN A 32 12.12 -14.11 21.83
N GLY A 33 12.54 -13.36 20.81
CA GLY A 33 13.35 -13.90 19.72
C GLY A 33 12.57 -14.62 18.60
N ASN A 34 11.25 -14.75 18.68
CA ASN A 34 10.45 -15.50 17.73
C ASN A 34 9.21 -14.75 17.23
N TRP A 35 8.81 -15.02 15.99
CA TRP A 35 7.51 -14.62 15.45
C TRP A 35 6.43 -15.59 15.93
N GLY A 36 5.32 -15.03 16.40
CA GLY A 36 4.15 -15.80 16.80
C GLY A 36 3.37 -16.35 15.61
N THR A 37 2.35 -17.15 15.88
CA THR A 37 1.42 -17.62 14.84
C THR A 37 0.67 -16.44 14.23
N PRO A 38 0.69 -16.27 12.90
CA PRO A 38 -0.09 -15.22 12.23
C PRO A 38 -1.58 -15.37 12.47
N LYS A 39 -2.25 -14.24 12.68
CA LYS A 39 -3.72 -14.16 12.84
C LYS A 39 -4.29 -13.25 11.78
N ALA A 40 -5.39 -13.66 11.15
CA ALA A 40 -6.14 -12.82 10.25
C ALA A 40 -6.69 -11.60 10.99
N LEU A 41 -6.66 -10.44 10.34
CA LEU A 41 -7.23 -9.23 10.93
C LEU A 41 -8.76 -9.28 10.88
N ASN A 42 -9.38 -8.67 11.88
CA ASN A 42 -10.85 -8.63 12.00
C ASN A 42 -11.54 -7.71 10.99
N LEU A 43 -10.77 -6.92 10.23
CA LEU A 43 -11.28 -6.02 9.18
C LEU A 43 -11.47 -6.72 7.83
N ASN A 44 -10.86 -7.91 7.63
CA ASN A 44 -10.94 -8.62 6.36
C ASN A 44 -12.40 -8.89 5.97
N ASP A 45 -12.72 -8.64 4.71
CA ASP A 45 -14.01 -8.99 4.12
C ASP A 45 -13.92 -10.40 3.51
N PRO A 46 -14.78 -11.36 3.90
CA PRO A 46 -14.70 -12.72 3.42
C PRO A 46 -15.01 -12.88 1.92
N ASN A 47 -15.52 -11.85 1.27
CA ASN A 47 -15.88 -11.85 -0.14
C ASN A 47 -15.00 -10.96 -1.00
N ALA A 48 -13.89 -10.44 -0.44
CA ALA A 48 -13.03 -9.48 -1.11
C ALA A 48 -11.55 -9.89 -1.08
N TYR A 49 -10.78 -9.27 -1.95
CA TYR A 49 -9.35 -9.12 -1.81
C TYR A 49 -9.08 -8.02 -0.77
N ASP A 50 -8.33 -8.33 0.26
CA ASP A 50 -7.78 -7.37 1.19
C ASP A 50 -6.26 -7.54 1.25
N GLY A 51 -5.50 -6.56 0.74
CA GLY A 51 -4.07 -6.72 0.54
C GLY A 51 -3.25 -5.46 0.73
N THR A 52 -1.97 -5.58 0.42
CA THR A 52 -0.98 -4.49 0.45
C THR A 52 -1.04 -3.59 1.69
N PRO A 53 -1.00 -4.15 2.93
CA PRO A 53 -1.18 -3.38 4.15
C PRO A 53 0.00 -2.46 4.47
N ALA A 54 -0.28 -1.22 4.85
CA ALA A 54 0.70 -0.26 5.36
C ALA A 54 0.20 0.45 6.62
N LEU A 55 1.10 0.67 7.58
CA LEU A 55 0.79 1.40 8.80
C LEU A 55 1.34 2.82 8.72
N ASN A 56 0.64 3.76 9.36
CA ASN A 56 1.23 5.05 9.68
C ASN A 56 2.36 4.89 10.71
N LYS A 57 3.14 5.94 10.92
CA LYS A 57 4.29 5.97 11.84
C LYS A 57 3.91 5.54 13.28
N GLU A 58 2.75 5.97 13.76
CA GLU A 58 2.24 5.67 15.10
C GLU A 58 1.76 4.21 15.23
N GLY A 59 1.50 3.52 14.12
CA GLY A 59 0.99 2.15 14.08
C GLY A 59 -0.46 2.02 14.51
N ASN A 60 -1.23 3.10 14.47
CA ASN A 60 -2.63 3.15 14.88
C ASN A 60 -3.62 3.35 13.72
N THR A 61 -3.12 3.63 12.53
CA THR A 61 -3.90 3.68 11.29
C THR A 61 -3.30 2.70 10.30
N LEU A 62 -4.14 1.80 9.79
CA LEU A 62 -3.82 0.85 8.73
C LEU A 62 -4.42 1.36 7.42
N TYR A 63 -3.61 1.39 6.38
CA TYR A 63 -4.02 1.59 5.00
C TYR A 63 -3.90 0.26 4.26
N PHE A 64 -4.81 -0.03 3.35
CA PHE A 64 -4.81 -1.28 2.60
C PHE A 64 -5.64 -1.15 1.32
N ALA A 65 -5.39 -2.02 0.35
CA ALA A 65 -6.20 -2.13 -0.85
C ALA A 65 -7.28 -3.19 -0.66
N SER A 66 -8.49 -2.91 -1.20
CA SER A 66 -9.61 -3.86 -1.16
C SER A 66 -10.55 -3.65 -2.33
N ASN A 67 -11.06 -4.73 -2.89
CA ASN A 67 -12.14 -4.71 -3.89
C ASN A 67 -13.52 -4.99 -3.28
N ARG A 68 -13.69 -4.70 -1.98
CA ARG A 68 -14.97 -4.86 -1.29
C ARG A 68 -16.08 -4.03 -1.92
N THR A 69 -17.29 -4.52 -1.85
CA THR A 69 -18.48 -3.85 -2.39
C THR A 69 -18.62 -2.41 -1.87
N GLY A 70 -18.96 -1.48 -2.76
CA GLY A 70 -19.16 -0.07 -2.43
C GLY A 70 -17.91 0.80 -2.67
N GLY A 71 -16.90 0.27 -3.35
CA GLY A 71 -15.75 1.03 -3.86
C GLY A 71 -16.07 1.84 -5.13
N PHE A 72 -15.04 2.48 -5.69
CA PHE A 72 -15.13 3.30 -6.90
C PHE A 72 -14.69 2.54 -8.15
N GLY A 73 -13.86 1.49 -7.98
CA GLY A 73 -13.28 0.76 -9.09
C GLY A 73 -12.99 -0.70 -8.82
N GLY A 74 -11.81 -1.13 -9.25
CA GLY A 74 -11.27 -2.45 -9.00
C GLY A 74 -10.87 -2.63 -7.54
N ALA A 75 -9.60 -2.45 -7.23
CA ALA A 75 -9.12 -2.36 -5.85
C ALA A 75 -8.99 -0.90 -5.44
N ASP A 76 -9.67 -0.50 -4.38
CA ASP A 76 -9.62 0.84 -3.80
C ASP A 76 -8.74 0.86 -2.54
N LEU A 77 -8.20 2.01 -2.20
CA LEU A 77 -7.54 2.24 -0.93
C LEU A 77 -8.55 2.55 0.19
N TYR A 78 -8.35 1.88 1.30
CA TYR A 78 -9.11 2.04 2.54
C TYR A 78 -8.20 2.36 3.70
N SER A 79 -8.76 2.92 4.76
CA SER A 79 -8.10 3.06 6.06
C SER A 79 -8.93 2.42 7.17
N ALA A 80 -8.26 2.01 8.26
CA ALA A 80 -8.88 1.54 9.49
C ALA A 80 -8.11 2.05 10.70
N GLN A 81 -8.81 2.24 11.82
CA GLN A 81 -8.23 2.72 13.07
C GLN A 81 -8.06 1.57 14.07
N LEU A 82 -6.96 1.58 14.81
CA LEU A 82 -6.73 0.62 15.89
C LEU A 82 -7.40 1.11 17.18
N ASP A 83 -8.39 0.36 17.70
CA ASP A 83 -9.03 0.70 18.95
C ASP A 83 -8.18 0.31 20.19
N ARG A 84 -8.59 0.75 21.38
CA ARG A 84 -7.90 0.45 22.65
C ARG A 84 -7.90 -1.04 23.02
N ARG A 85 -8.71 -1.85 22.35
CA ARG A 85 -8.78 -3.31 22.54
C ARG A 85 -7.92 -4.07 21.52
N GLY A 86 -7.20 -3.37 20.67
CA GLY A 86 -6.36 -3.94 19.62
C GLY A 86 -7.12 -4.48 18.42
N ARG A 87 -8.32 -3.95 18.13
CA ARG A 87 -9.14 -4.32 16.99
C ARG A 87 -9.08 -3.18 15.96
N TRP A 88 -9.04 -3.53 14.70
CA TRP A 88 -9.19 -2.59 13.60
C TRP A 88 -10.68 -2.28 13.42
N VAL A 89 -11.02 -1.02 13.52
CA VAL A 89 -12.39 -0.50 13.45
C VAL A 89 -12.44 0.68 12.48
N ASP A 90 -13.64 1.19 12.19
CA ASP A 90 -13.84 2.39 11.40
C ASP A 90 -13.19 2.29 10.00
N VAL A 91 -13.45 1.16 9.32
CA VAL A 91 -12.98 0.93 7.94
C VAL A 91 -13.66 1.93 7.02
N ARG A 92 -12.86 2.74 6.32
CA ARG A 92 -13.33 3.81 5.41
C ARG A 92 -12.60 3.75 4.09
N ASN A 93 -13.36 3.85 2.99
CA ASN A 93 -12.80 4.13 1.68
C ASN A 93 -12.16 5.53 1.68
N LEU A 94 -11.00 5.71 1.05
CA LEU A 94 -10.31 7.02 1.01
C LEU A 94 -10.98 8.04 0.09
N GLY A 95 -12.00 7.62 -0.65
CA GLY A 95 -12.84 8.50 -1.45
C GLY A 95 -12.33 8.77 -2.88
N PRO A 96 -13.16 9.46 -3.69
CA PRO A 96 -12.92 9.64 -5.12
C PRO A 96 -11.80 10.63 -5.46
N GLU A 97 -11.22 11.33 -4.47
CA GLU A 97 -10.03 12.15 -4.69
C GLU A 97 -8.78 11.27 -4.87
N ILE A 98 -8.79 10.03 -4.34
CA ILE A 98 -7.69 9.07 -4.41
C ILE A 98 -8.09 7.89 -5.30
N ASN A 99 -9.25 7.28 -5.03
CA ASN A 99 -9.72 6.08 -5.71
C ASN A 99 -10.40 6.42 -7.03
N THR A 100 -10.11 5.61 -8.05
CA THR A 100 -10.58 5.76 -9.43
C THR A 100 -11.40 4.54 -9.87
N PRO A 101 -11.94 4.49 -11.10
CA PRO A 101 -12.48 3.25 -11.65
C PRO A 101 -11.44 2.13 -11.88
N GLY A 102 -10.15 2.44 -11.81
CA GLY A 102 -9.05 1.49 -11.90
C GLY A 102 -8.74 0.78 -10.57
N ASN A 103 -7.47 0.50 -10.37
CA ASN A 103 -6.96 -0.10 -9.14
C ASN A 103 -6.02 0.87 -8.44
N GLU A 104 -6.20 1.04 -7.15
CA GLU A 104 -5.28 1.75 -6.26
C GLU A 104 -4.73 0.75 -5.24
N MET A 105 -3.41 0.56 -5.25
CA MET A 105 -2.74 -0.48 -4.48
C MET A 105 -1.43 0.02 -3.85
N PHE A 106 -0.81 -0.83 -3.05
CA PHE A 106 0.53 -0.60 -2.48
C PHE A 106 0.67 0.74 -1.73
N PRO A 107 -0.23 1.06 -0.78
CA PRO A 107 -0.09 2.29 -0.01
C PRO A 107 1.18 2.28 0.82
N PHE A 108 1.82 3.43 0.94
CA PHE A 108 2.92 3.70 1.85
C PHE A 108 2.71 5.08 2.49
N ILE A 109 2.90 5.18 3.80
CA ILE A 109 2.82 6.46 4.53
C ILE A 109 4.21 6.83 4.99
N SER A 110 4.72 7.97 4.48
CA SER A 110 6.01 8.49 4.87
C SER A 110 6.03 8.92 6.35
N GLU A 111 7.22 9.18 6.89
CA GLU A 111 7.36 9.73 8.25
C GLU A 111 6.69 11.10 8.42
N SER A 112 6.56 11.87 7.35
CA SER A 112 5.86 13.15 7.32
C SER A 112 4.34 13.03 7.13
N GLY A 113 3.82 11.81 6.98
CA GLY A 113 2.39 11.54 6.82
C GLY A 113 1.87 11.66 5.38
N ILE A 114 2.75 11.74 4.40
CA ILE A 114 2.39 11.75 2.98
C ILE A 114 2.02 10.32 2.56
N LEU A 115 0.89 10.16 1.87
CA LEU A 115 0.48 8.90 1.26
C LEU A 115 1.12 8.77 -0.13
N TYR A 116 1.82 7.67 -0.34
CA TYR A 116 2.21 7.17 -1.67
C TYR A 116 1.41 5.92 -1.99
N PHE A 117 1.09 5.72 -3.25
CA PHE A 117 0.33 4.56 -3.71
C PHE A 117 0.59 4.31 -5.21
N SER A 118 0.19 3.15 -5.71
CA SER A 118 0.25 2.87 -7.14
C SER A 118 -1.16 2.77 -7.71
N SER A 119 -1.36 3.32 -8.91
CA SER A 119 -2.66 3.33 -9.59
C SER A 119 -2.50 3.08 -11.10
N ASP A 120 -3.45 2.32 -11.67
CA ASP A 120 -3.65 2.18 -13.11
C ASP A 120 -4.83 3.01 -13.63
N GLY A 121 -5.55 3.69 -12.75
CA GLY A 121 -6.69 4.52 -13.07
C GLY A 121 -6.39 6.03 -13.10
N GLN A 122 -5.30 6.49 -12.48
CA GLN A 122 -4.82 7.86 -12.57
C GLN A 122 -4.02 8.07 -13.87
N PRO A 123 -3.98 9.30 -14.44
CA PRO A 123 -3.16 9.58 -15.63
C PRO A 123 -1.68 9.30 -15.38
N GLY A 124 -1.10 8.37 -16.14
CA GLY A 124 0.24 7.84 -15.93
C GLY A 124 1.02 7.53 -17.20
N PHE A 125 2.14 6.85 -17.06
CA PHE A 125 3.06 6.45 -18.13
C PHE A 125 2.86 4.98 -18.53
N GLY A 126 2.51 4.12 -17.56
CA GLY A 126 2.34 2.68 -17.74
C GLY A 126 0.96 2.19 -17.32
N ASN A 127 0.91 0.98 -16.78
CA ASN A 127 -0.29 0.48 -16.10
C ASN A 127 -0.30 1.00 -14.66
N LEU A 128 0.42 0.35 -13.73
CA LEU A 128 0.60 0.88 -12.38
C LEU A 128 1.72 1.92 -12.38
N ASP A 129 1.40 3.13 -11.98
CA ASP A 129 2.36 4.20 -11.71
C ASP A 129 2.30 4.60 -10.23
N VAL A 130 3.41 5.06 -9.68
CA VAL A 130 3.50 5.57 -8.30
C VAL A 130 3.06 7.02 -8.26
N PHE A 131 2.14 7.31 -7.34
CA PHE A 131 1.60 8.64 -7.06
C PHE A 131 1.87 9.06 -5.62
N LYS A 132 1.88 10.36 -5.40
CA LYS A 132 1.93 11.01 -4.10
C LYS A 132 0.64 11.80 -3.87
N ALA A 133 0.00 11.60 -2.72
CA ALA A 133 -1.19 12.33 -2.30
C ALA A 133 -0.86 13.26 -1.13
N THR A 134 -1.05 14.56 -1.33
CA THR A 134 -0.78 15.59 -0.35
C THR A 134 -2.02 16.45 -0.11
N ARG A 135 -2.35 16.74 1.14
CA ARG A 135 -3.48 17.62 1.45
C ARG A 135 -3.01 19.08 1.60
N ILE A 136 -3.52 19.95 0.72
CA ILE A 136 -3.19 21.37 0.71
C ILE A 136 -4.49 22.18 0.74
N GLY A 137 -4.66 23.05 1.74
CA GLY A 137 -5.83 23.92 1.85
C GLY A 137 -7.18 23.18 1.94
N GLY A 138 -7.17 21.92 2.40
CA GLY A 138 -8.36 21.08 2.48
C GLY A 138 -8.62 20.19 1.27
N SER A 139 -7.99 20.46 0.12
CA SER A 139 -8.06 19.62 -1.09
C SER A 139 -6.94 18.59 -1.13
N MET A 140 -7.23 17.42 -1.73
CA MET A 140 -6.22 16.41 -2.02
C MET A 140 -5.59 16.75 -3.38
N ILE A 141 -4.25 16.80 -3.39
CA ILE A 141 -3.46 16.95 -4.61
C ILE A 141 -2.80 15.62 -4.88
N ILE A 142 -3.04 15.05 -6.06
CA ILE A 142 -2.42 13.80 -6.53
C ILE A 142 -1.36 14.16 -7.56
N GLU A 143 -0.15 13.73 -7.32
CA GLU A 143 1.01 13.96 -8.19
C GLU A 143 1.59 12.64 -8.65
N ASN A 144 1.70 12.42 -9.97
CA ASN A 144 2.51 11.33 -10.53
C ASN A 144 3.99 11.62 -10.25
N LEU A 145 4.75 10.64 -9.75
CA LEU A 145 6.18 10.85 -9.43
C LEU A 145 7.06 11.02 -10.68
N GLY A 146 6.50 10.74 -11.85
CA GLY A 146 7.20 10.96 -13.13
C GLY A 146 8.41 10.05 -13.35
N ALA A 147 9.05 10.22 -14.49
CA ALA A 147 10.29 9.52 -14.78
C ALA A 147 11.47 10.11 -13.97
N PRO A 148 12.41 9.30 -13.51
CA PRO A 148 12.59 7.87 -13.82
C PRO A 148 11.89 6.91 -12.85
N MET A 149 11.12 7.42 -11.87
CA MET A 149 10.38 6.56 -10.93
C MET A 149 9.35 5.73 -11.69
N ASN A 150 8.49 6.39 -12.46
CA ASN A 150 7.50 5.76 -13.31
C ASN A 150 8.02 5.55 -14.73
N SER A 151 7.59 4.48 -15.38
CA SER A 151 7.97 4.04 -16.71
C SER A 151 6.72 3.62 -17.52
N SER A 152 6.91 3.07 -18.72
CA SER A 152 5.80 2.47 -19.49
C SER A 152 5.39 1.08 -19.02
N ALA A 153 5.96 0.59 -17.93
CA ALA A 153 5.68 -0.70 -17.30
C ALA A 153 4.90 -0.50 -15.99
N ASP A 154 4.71 -1.55 -15.20
CA ASP A 154 4.18 -1.42 -13.84
C ASP A 154 5.26 -0.93 -12.90
N ASP A 155 4.96 0.13 -12.15
CA ASP A 155 5.83 0.70 -11.13
C ASP A 155 5.03 0.78 -9.81
N PHE A 156 5.49 0.05 -8.77
CA PHE A 156 4.68 -0.15 -7.57
C PHE A 156 5.51 -0.41 -6.32
N GLY A 157 4.83 -0.48 -5.16
CA GLY A 157 5.47 -0.87 -3.91
C GLY A 157 6.51 0.13 -3.41
N PHE A 158 6.27 1.43 -3.65
CA PHE A 158 7.14 2.50 -3.18
C PHE A 158 7.35 2.42 -1.66
N TYR A 159 8.61 2.53 -1.25
CA TYR A 159 9.02 2.58 0.14
C TYR A 159 10.19 3.55 0.30
N GLU A 160 10.04 4.53 1.17
CA GLU A 160 11.06 5.50 1.56
C GLU A 160 11.55 5.17 2.97
N TYR A 161 12.86 4.96 3.15
CA TYR A 161 13.44 4.74 4.48
C TYR A 161 14.12 6.00 5.05
N ASN A 162 14.37 7.00 4.20
CA ASN A 162 14.68 8.38 4.58
C ASN A 162 14.27 9.31 3.43
N LEU A 163 14.29 10.62 3.66
CA LEU A 163 13.81 11.63 2.69
C LEU A 163 14.46 11.56 1.31
N THR A 164 15.61 10.91 1.19
CA THR A 164 16.39 10.90 -0.06
C THR A 164 16.55 9.52 -0.67
N ARG A 165 16.14 8.44 -0.01
CA ARG A 165 16.40 7.08 -0.48
C ARG A 165 15.27 6.11 -0.18
N GLY A 166 15.06 5.19 -1.09
CA GLY A 166 14.06 4.14 -0.93
C GLY A 166 14.17 3.07 -2.00
N PHE A 167 13.09 2.32 -2.08
CA PHE A 167 12.91 1.20 -2.99
C PHE A 167 11.54 1.30 -3.68
N PHE A 168 11.44 0.69 -4.84
CA PHE A 168 10.18 0.42 -5.52
C PHE A 168 10.32 -0.85 -6.35
N SER A 169 9.22 -1.44 -6.76
CA SER A 169 9.19 -2.59 -7.65
C SER A 169 8.80 -2.16 -9.05
N SER A 170 9.35 -2.82 -10.06
CA SER A 170 8.99 -2.57 -11.46
C SER A 170 9.26 -3.79 -12.33
N ASN A 171 8.40 -4.00 -13.34
CA ASN A 171 8.62 -4.98 -14.41
C ASN A 171 9.16 -4.32 -15.69
N ARG A 172 9.82 -3.16 -15.56
CA ARG A 172 10.44 -2.43 -16.69
C ARG A 172 11.51 -3.24 -17.40
N PRO A 173 11.70 -3.04 -18.72
CA PRO A 173 12.75 -3.72 -19.48
C PRO A 173 14.13 -3.48 -18.89
N GLY A 174 14.97 -4.54 -18.91
CA GLY A 174 16.37 -4.49 -18.43
C GLY A 174 16.55 -5.04 -17.01
N GLY A 175 15.47 -5.48 -16.36
CA GLY A 175 15.52 -6.22 -15.11
C GLY A 175 16.01 -7.67 -15.27
N LYS A 176 15.95 -8.44 -14.20
CA LYS A 176 16.37 -9.86 -14.17
C LYS A 176 15.21 -10.83 -14.12
N GLY A 177 14.04 -10.41 -13.69
CA GLY A 177 12.81 -11.18 -13.57
C GLY A 177 11.63 -10.48 -14.21
N ASP A 178 10.41 -10.89 -13.81
CA ASP A 178 9.19 -10.19 -14.18
C ASP A 178 9.09 -8.90 -13.35
N ASP A 179 9.12 -9.00 -12.02
CA ASP A 179 9.16 -7.88 -11.08
C ASP A 179 10.54 -7.82 -10.41
N ASP A 180 11.20 -6.68 -10.50
CA ASP A 180 12.48 -6.43 -9.84
C ASP A 180 12.37 -5.29 -8.83
N ILE A 181 13.23 -5.32 -7.81
CA ILE A 181 13.34 -4.23 -6.83
C ILE A 181 14.43 -3.27 -7.25
N TYR A 182 14.04 -2.02 -7.41
CA TYR A 182 14.92 -0.90 -7.74
C TYR A 182 15.16 -0.02 -6.52
N THR A 183 16.32 0.63 -6.48
CA THR A 183 16.63 1.67 -5.50
C THR A 183 16.50 3.03 -6.15
N PHE A 184 16.07 4.03 -5.41
CA PHE A 184 16.13 5.41 -5.83
C PHE A 184 16.93 6.29 -4.85
N VAL A 185 17.51 7.33 -5.38
CA VAL A 185 18.13 8.42 -4.62
C VAL A 185 17.48 9.71 -5.10
N ASN A 186 16.93 10.48 -4.17
CA ASN A 186 16.44 11.82 -4.44
C ASN A 186 17.56 12.80 -4.11
N ASP A 187 18.09 13.45 -5.15
CA ASP A 187 19.20 14.40 -5.03
C ASP A 187 18.75 15.85 -4.82
N ASP A 188 17.47 16.05 -4.48
CA ASP A 188 16.94 17.37 -4.17
C ASP A 188 17.74 18.00 -3.01
N PRO A 189 18.41 19.15 -3.25
CA PRO A 189 19.27 19.80 -2.26
C PRO A 189 18.49 20.32 -1.04
N ASP A 190 17.18 20.58 -1.20
CA ASP A 190 16.31 21.10 -0.14
C ASP A 190 15.86 20.00 0.85
N LEU A 191 16.14 18.73 0.54
CA LEU A 191 15.84 17.57 1.38
C LEU A 191 17.04 17.05 2.19
N LYS A 192 18.21 17.71 2.11
CA LYS A 192 19.46 17.31 2.79
C LYS A 192 19.67 17.98 4.12
#